data_63957cef99a26d71f07e43982dd90147
#
_entry.id   63957cef99a26d71f07e43982dd90147
#
_cell.length_a   1.000
_cell.length_b   1.000
_cell.length_c   1.000
_cell.angle_alpha   90.00
_cell.angle_beta   90.00
_cell.angle_gamma   90.00
#
_symmetry.space_group_name_H-M   'P 1'
#
loop_
_entity.id
_entity.type
_entity.pdbx_description
1 polymer ?
#
loop_
_entity_poly.entity_id
_entity_poly.type
_entity_poly.pdbx_seq_one_letter_code
_entity_poly.pdbx_strand_id
1 'polypeptide(L)'
;MRYLCFKYVNISVVLILLFIGGGCEKSDNYKITGMLYGFADNTKVSLTLAATNQDEKKEMETTVQDGKFTFVGKLVEPRYYMLTIEEPTGVRGTYGFMLENSDITFSAVRGEQQEGRPYVELKDVQLKGSVTDQIFREKMAFREKLDQMFVDYREAHAGTIKKISELRKNGDRKVITDFMQTDDYKNLVKAEREAFQTIEKVIHDSVAANGDSFWGPLLLLNNRAYFSSNDTEAKELFNGFSEEAKNSFYGQALKKQIFPKTLKGKSVPEFSLPDRNEKVYSMKELSKGKKCVLIDFWASWCGPCRKSIPFLKKMYQDLVDQGLEIISISIDKSNADWLKALDEEQLPWPCLIDTENVFAEKFDGRAIPMFILVDENGIVVEDNLRDQALKNKIEELIRNK
;
A
#
# COMPACT_ATOMS: atom_id res chain seq x y z
N MET A 1 -10.03 -65.35 65.76
CA MET A 1 -10.21 -65.63 64.30
C MET A 1 -11.60 -65.30 63.92
N ARG A 2 -11.88 -64.14 63.42
CA ARG A 2 -13.11 -63.80 62.71
C ARG A 2 -12.75 -62.56 61.86
N TYR A 3 -12.75 -62.71 60.55
CA TYR A 3 -12.61 -61.64 59.55
C TYR A 3 -13.88 -60.84 59.46
N LEU A 4 -13.84 -59.54 59.69
CA LEU A 4 -14.87 -58.61 59.37
C LEU A 4 -14.61 -57.98 57.98
N CYS A 5 -15.48 -58.30 57.01
CA CYS A 5 -15.50 -57.63 55.74
C CYS A 5 -16.15 -56.26 55.88
N PHE A 6 -15.38 -55.19 55.62
CA PHE A 6 -15.95 -53.88 55.43
C PHE A 6 -16.28 -53.71 53.93
N LYS A 7 -17.60 -53.55 53.67
CA LYS A 7 -18.09 -53.15 52.38
C LYS A 7 -17.81 -51.66 52.14
N TYR A 8 -17.00 -51.35 51.16
CA TYR A 8 -16.85 -49.97 50.62
C TYR A 8 -18.10 -49.62 49.80
N VAL A 9 -18.85 -48.64 50.25
CA VAL A 9 -19.90 -47.95 49.48
C VAL A 9 -19.21 -46.92 48.61
N ASN A 10 -19.12 -47.13 47.32
CA ASN A 10 -18.67 -46.15 46.33
C ASN A 10 -19.78 -45.10 46.16
N ILE A 11 -19.63 -43.93 46.71
CA ILE A 11 -20.43 -42.74 46.38
C ILE A 11 -19.74 -42.08 45.20
N SER A 12 -20.23 -42.37 43.99
CA SER A 12 -19.85 -41.66 42.76
C SER A 12 -20.51 -40.27 42.85
N VAL A 13 -19.71 -39.24 43.20
CA VAL A 13 -20.08 -37.88 43.02
C VAL A 13 -20.00 -37.55 41.54
N VAL A 14 -21.13 -37.55 40.86
CA VAL A 14 -21.23 -37.03 39.48
C VAL A 14 -21.12 -35.49 39.57
N LEU A 15 -19.91 -34.97 39.34
CA LEU A 15 -19.75 -33.54 39.11
C LEU A 15 -20.37 -33.18 37.76
N ILE A 16 -21.62 -32.70 37.76
CA ILE A 16 -22.22 -32.06 36.59
C ILE A 16 -21.48 -30.73 36.39
N LEU A 17 -20.46 -30.74 35.55
CA LEU A 17 -19.90 -29.53 34.93
C LEU A 17 -20.98 -28.91 34.04
N LEU A 18 -21.74 -27.97 34.60
CA LEU A 18 -22.51 -27.03 33.82
C LEU A 18 -21.53 -26.20 32.98
N PHE A 19 -21.23 -26.67 31.77
CA PHE A 19 -20.73 -25.81 30.71
C PHE A 19 -21.83 -24.76 30.48
N ILE A 20 -21.69 -23.61 31.14
CA ILE A 20 -22.34 -22.39 30.67
C ILE A 20 -21.64 -22.08 29.34
N GLY A 21 -22.13 -22.66 28.26
CA GLY A 21 -21.84 -22.24 26.92
C GLY A 21 -22.39 -20.83 26.78
N GLY A 22 -21.58 -19.84 27.12
CA GLY A 22 -21.80 -18.49 26.66
C GLY A 22 -21.66 -18.50 25.14
N GLY A 23 -22.76 -18.82 24.45
CA GLY A 23 -22.90 -18.55 23.04
C GLY A 23 -22.70 -17.04 22.91
N CYS A 24 -21.59 -16.65 22.29
CA CYS A 24 -21.40 -15.28 21.84
C CYS A 24 -22.53 -15.02 20.83
N GLU A 25 -23.66 -14.44 21.27
CA GLU A 25 -24.66 -13.91 20.35
C GLU A 25 -23.91 -12.95 19.45
N LYS A 26 -23.83 -13.28 18.17
CA LYS A 26 -23.26 -12.36 17.18
C LYS A 26 -24.08 -11.08 17.26
N SER A 27 -23.46 -10.02 17.77
CA SER A 27 -24.07 -8.69 17.74
C SER A 27 -24.34 -8.31 16.30
N ASP A 28 -25.51 -7.77 16.02
CA ASP A 28 -25.83 -7.23 14.68
C ASP A 28 -25.05 -5.95 14.35
N ASN A 29 -24.47 -5.31 15.38
CA ASN A 29 -23.76 -4.04 15.29
C ASN A 29 -22.43 -4.14 16.03
N TYR A 30 -21.50 -3.24 15.71
CA TYR A 30 -20.34 -3.03 16.54
C TYR A 30 -20.54 -1.83 17.47
N LYS A 31 -19.90 -1.89 18.63
CA LYS A 31 -19.71 -0.75 19.52
C LYS A 31 -18.24 -0.72 19.96
N ILE A 32 -17.54 0.36 19.63
CA ILE A 32 -16.18 0.60 20.12
C ILE A 32 -16.27 1.60 21.26
N THR A 33 -15.76 1.24 22.42
CA THR A 33 -15.58 2.16 23.55
C THR A 33 -14.09 2.33 23.80
N GLY A 34 -13.58 3.55 23.60
CA GLY A 34 -12.16 3.86 23.73
C GLY A 34 -11.84 4.68 24.96
N MET A 35 -10.64 4.46 25.53
CA MET A 35 -10.03 5.24 26.60
C MET A 35 -8.62 5.64 26.19
N LEU A 36 -8.34 6.94 26.13
CA LEU A 36 -7.06 7.50 25.75
C LEU A 36 -6.44 8.25 26.93
N TYR A 37 -5.24 7.83 27.32
CA TYR A 37 -4.52 8.44 28.42
C TYR A 37 -3.44 9.41 27.90
N GLY A 38 -3.39 10.60 28.47
CA GLY A 38 -2.41 11.63 28.09
C GLY A 38 -2.78 12.43 26.82
N PHE A 39 -3.97 12.22 26.27
CA PHE A 39 -4.53 13.03 25.18
C PHE A 39 -5.49 14.08 25.72
N ALA A 40 -5.48 15.26 25.11
CA ALA A 40 -6.37 16.36 25.50
C ALA A 40 -7.81 16.12 25.04
N ASP A 41 -8.77 16.76 25.71
CA ASP A 41 -10.14 16.84 25.22
C ASP A 41 -10.18 17.54 23.86
N ASN A 42 -11.20 17.24 23.06
CA ASN A 42 -11.34 17.65 21.67
C ASN A 42 -10.29 17.03 20.70
N THR A 43 -9.46 16.09 21.15
CA THR A 43 -8.69 15.22 20.25
C THR A 43 -9.67 14.48 19.35
N LYS A 44 -9.45 14.54 18.04
CA LYS A 44 -10.27 13.85 17.05
C LYS A 44 -9.88 12.38 16.99
N VAL A 45 -10.85 11.51 16.90
CA VAL A 45 -10.65 10.08 16.62
C VAL A 45 -11.43 9.72 15.38
N SER A 46 -10.79 9.12 14.41
CA SER A 46 -11.44 8.71 13.16
C SER A 46 -11.15 7.26 12.81
N LEU A 47 -12.10 6.62 12.14
CA LEU A 47 -11.97 5.30 11.52
C LEU A 47 -11.90 5.46 10.01
N THR A 48 -10.87 4.90 9.41
CA THR A 48 -10.68 4.85 7.96
C THR A 48 -10.52 3.39 7.54
N LEU A 49 -11.30 2.94 6.58
CA LEU A 49 -11.12 1.63 5.98
C LEU A 49 -9.70 1.54 5.39
N ALA A 50 -8.97 0.47 5.64
CA ALA A 50 -7.58 0.30 5.27
C ALA A 50 -7.33 -0.99 4.49
N ALA A 51 -6.09 -1.16 4.00
CA ALA A 51 -5.64 -2.27 3.18
C ALA A 51 -6.18 -2.32 1.73
N THR A 52 -6.88 -1.30 1.25
CA THR A 52 -7.43 -1.29 -0.11
C THR A 52 -6.85 -0.20 -1.00
N ASN A 53 -6.79 1.05 -0.54
CA ASN A 53 -6.18 2.19 -1.25
C ASN A 53 -5.69 3.26 -0.27
N GLN A 54 -4.71 4.07 -0.69
CA GLN A 54 -4.13 5.14 0.14
C GLN A 54 -5.05 6.35 0.33
N ASP A 55 -6.08 6.52 -0.53
CA ASP A 55 -6.98 7.67 -0.53
C ASP A 55 -8.37 7.36 0.07
N GLU A 56 -8.45 6.37 0.96
CA GLU A 56 -9.73 6.01 1.57
C GLU A 56 -10.23 7.15 2.47
N LYS A 57 -11.48 7.55 2.25
CA LYS A 57 -12.13 8.61 3.02
C LYS A 57 -12.36 8.14 4.45
N LYS A 58 -12.24 9.06 5.40
CA LYS A 58 -12.70 8.81 6.77
C LYS A 58 -14.17 8.42 6.74
N GLU A 59 -14.50 7.24 7.28
CA GLU A 59 -15.88 6.79 7.33
C GLU A 59 -16.60 7.35 8.55
N MET A 60 -15.89 7.48 9.67
CA MET A 60 -16.44 7.96 10.93
C MET A 60 -15.43 8.84 11.66
N GLU A 61 -15.93 9.86 12.35
CA GLU A 61 -15.14 10.74 13.22
C GLU A 61 -15.92 11.06 14.50
N THR A 62 -15.20 11.12 15.63
CA THR A 62 -15.70 11.57 16.93
C THR A 62 -14.60 12.36 17.64
N THR A 63 -14.91 12.90 18.83
CA THR A 63 -13.95 13.63 19.67
C THR A 63 -13.83 12.98 21.03
N VAL A 64 -12.66 13.11 21.64
CA VAL A 64 -12.39 12.67 23.01
C VAL A 64 -13.03 13.65 24.01
N GLN A 65 -13.72 13.11 25.01
CA GLN A 65 -14.25 13.81 26.15
C GLN A 65 -13.94 13.01 27.41
N ASP A 66 -13.34 13.62 28.40
CA ASP A 66 -12.88 12.94 29.64
C ASP A 66 -12.04 11.68 29.32
N GLY A 67 -11.17 11.78 28.33
CA GLY A 67 -10.34 10.67 27.87
C GLY A 67 -11.09 9.56 27.10
N LYS A 68 -12.39 9.70 26.83
CA LYS A 68 -13.23 8.66 26.24
C LYS A 68 -13.73 9.03 24.84
N PHE A 69 -13.95 7.99 24.03
CA PHE A 69 -14.67 8.11 22.75
C PHE A 69 -15.51 6.86 22.48
N THR A 70 -16.48 6.98 21.59
CA THR A 70 -17.33 5.86 21.19
C THR A 70 -17.65 5.91 19.71
N PHE A 71 -17.64 4.73 19.06
CA PHE A 71 -18.22 4.50 17.75
C PHE A 71 -19.28 3.41 17.83
N VAL A 72 -20.34 3.56 17.05
CA VAL A 72 -21.39 2.54 16.88
C VAL A 72 -21.71 2.44 15.39
N GLY A 73 -21.84 1.23 14.90
CA GLY A 73 -22.18 1.00 13.49
C GLY A 73 -22.45 -0.46 13.19
N LYS A 74 -22.57 -0.79 11.91
CA LYS A 74 -22.83 -2.14 11.43
C LYS A 74 -21.94 -2.44 10.22
N LEU A 75 -21.35 -3.64 10.20
CA LEU A 75 -20.60 -4.18 9.07
C LEU A 75 -21.33 -5.39 8.49
N VAL A 76 -21.20 -5.59 7.18
CA VAL A 76 -21.65 -6.79 6.50
C VAL A 76 -20.68 -7.96 6.75
N GLU A 77 -19.40 -7.65 6.82
CA GLU A 77 -18.29 -8.58 7.06
C GLU A 77 -17.16 -7.87 7.81
N PRO A 78 -16.28 -8.59 8.52
CA PRO A 78 -15.13 -8.00 9.21
C PRO A 78 -14.22 -7.26 8.23
N ARG A 79 -13.70 -6.09 8.64
CA ARG A 79 -12.79 -5.26 7.82
C ARG A 79 -11.66 -4.67 8.64
N TYR A 80 -10.53 -4.43 7.97
CA TYR A 80 -9.37 -3.81 8.57
C TYR A 80 -9.49 -2.29 8.53
N TYR A 81 -9.48 -1.68 9.71
CA TYR A 81 -9.59 -0.24 9.88
C TYR A 81 -8.32 0.35 10.48
N MET A 82 -8.03 1.57 10.09
CA MET A 82 -7.07 2.42 10.76
C MET A 82 -7.81 3.39 11.69
N LEU A 83 -7.56 3.25 12.99
CA LEU A 83 -7.94 4.25 13.99
C LEU A 83 -6.87 5.35 13.98
N THR A 84 -7.26 6.58 13.70
CA THR A 84 -6.38 7.76 13.78
C THR A 84 -6.82 8.65 14.91
N ILE A 85 -5.90 8.98 15.81
CA ILE A 85 -6.06 9.89 16.93
C ILE A 85 -5.29 11.16 16.55
N GLU A 86 -5.98 12.30 16.41
CA GLU A 86 -5.41 13.56 15.94
C GLU A 86 -5.64 14.66 16.97
N GLU A 87 -4.56 15.13 17.59
CA GLU A 87 -4.60 16.24 18.54
C GLU A 87 -4.91 17.58 17.84
N PRO A 88 -5.45 18.57 18.55
CA PRO A 88 -5.66 19.92 17.98
C PRO A 88 -4.38 20.57 17.44
N THR A 89 -3.22 20.12 17.88
CA THR A 89 -1.88 20.52 17.39
C THR A 89 -1.50 19.91 16.05
N GLY A 90 -2.31 18.97 15.51
CA GLY A 90 -2.02 18.22 14.29
C GLY A 90 -1.12 17.00 14.51
N VAL A 91 -0.75 16.69 15.76
CA VAL A 91 0.01 15.46 16.08
C VAL A 91 -0.91 14.25 16.03
N ARG A 92 -0.45 13.16 15.43
CA ARG A 92 -1.25 11.96 15.14
C ARG A 92 -0.66 10.71 15.74
N GLY A 93 -1.52 9.85 16.29
CA GLY A 93 -1.23 8.45 16.58
C GLY A 93 -2.16 7.55 15.76
N THR A 94 -1.68 6.39 15.31
CA THR A 94 -2.48 5.47 14.49
C THR A 94 -2.41 4.04 15.01
N TYR A 95 -3.50 3.29 14.84
CA TYR A 95 -3.57 1.88 15.18
C TYR A 95 -4.47 1.12 14.22
N GLY A 96 -3.92 0.09 13.58
CA GLY A 96 -4.67 -0.77 12.68
C GLY A 96 -5.25 -2.00 13.38
N PHE A 97 -6.51 -2.34 13.09
CA PHE A 97 -7.18 -3.50 13.67
C PHE A 97 -8.32 -4.02 12.79
N MET A 98 -8.69 -5.28 13.01
CA MET A 98 -9.90 -5.86 12.40
C MET A 98 -11.13 -5.47 13.22
N LEU A 99 -12.07 -4.78 12.57
CA LEU A 99 -13.38 -4.43 13.12
C LEU A 99 -14.43 -5.45 12.65
N GLU A 100 -15.20 -5.95 13.62
CA GLU A 100 -16.34 -6.84 13.40
C GLU A 100 -17.53 -6.39 14.25
N ASN A 101 -18.74 -6.91 14.00
CA ASN A 101 -19.93 -6.62 14.81
C ASN A 101 -19.82 -7.29 16.17
N SER A 102 -19.28 -6.54 17.14
CA SER A 102 -19.09 -6.95 18.53
C SER A 102 -18.87 -5.74 19.43
N ASP A 103 -18.90 -5.94 20.73
CA ASP A 103 -18.53 -4.93 21.72
C ASP A 103 -17.00 -4.92 21.89
N ILE A 104 -16.37 -3.86 21.38
CA ILE A 104 -14.92 -3.69 21.36
C ILE A 104 -14.50 -2.62 22.37
N THR A 105 -13.50 -2.93 23.17
CA THR A 105 -12.83 -1.94 24.03
C THR A 105 -11.44 -1.66 23.50
N PHE A 106 -11.08 -0.38 23.46
CA PHE A 106 -9.76 0.10 23.05
C PHE A 106 -9.16 0.99 24.12
N SER A 107 -7.89 0.82 24.44
CA SER A 107 -7.17 1.79 25.26
C SER A 107 -5.74 1.99 24.76
N ALA A 108 -5.22 3.21 24.92
CA ALA A 108 -3.86 3.56 24.59
C ALA A 108 -3.34 4.70 25.45
N VAL A 109 -2.04 4.71 25.67
CA VAL A 109 -1.32 5.79 26.34
C VAL A 109 -0.55 6.59 25.28
N ARG A 110 -0.60 7.92 25.37
CA ARG A 110 0.18 8.81 24.53
C ARG A 110 1.68 8.64 24.82
N GLY A 111 2.44 8.24 23.84
CA GLY A 111 3.88 8.17 23.92
C GLY A 111 4.57 9.53 23.71
N GLU A 112 5.88 9.51 23.62
CA GLU A 112 6.67 10.71 23.35
C GLU A 112 6.59 11.08 21.87
N GLN A 113 6.46 12.37 21.60
CA GLN A 113 6.55 12.90 20.25
C GLN A 113 8.02 13.13 19.89
N GLN A 114 8.46 12.60 18.76
CA GLN A 114 9.77 12.89 18.21
C GLN A 114 9.80 14.34 17.69
N GLU A 115 10.85 15.07 18.05
CA GLU A 115 11.02 16.46 17.61
C GLU A 115 10.97 16.59 16.07
N GLY A 116 10.18 17.55 15.59
CA GLY A 116 10.01 17.81 14.15
C GLY A 116 9.13 16.82 13.40
N ARG A 117 8.50 15.84 14.08
CA ARG A 117 7.55 14.90 13.45
C ARG A 117 6.13 15.11 13.99
N PRO A 118 5.11 15.13 13.10
CA PRO A 118 3.71 15.26 13.50
C PRO A 118 3.10 13.92 13.97
N TYR A 119 3.92 13.01 14.49
CA TYR A 119 3.48 11.66 14.91
C TYR A 119 3.92 11.35 16.33
N VAL A 120 3.05 10.65 17.04
CA VAL A 120 3.29 10.08 18.37
C VAL A 120 3.06 8.57 18.34
N GLU A 121 3.93 7.84 19.00
CA GLU A 121 3.72 6.41 19.23
C GLU A 121 2.61 6.22 20.27
N LEU A 122 1.73 5.23 20.02
CA LEU A 122 0.74 4.78 21.01
C LEU A 122 1.37 3.67 21.86
N LYS A 123 1.45 3.89 23.17
CA LYS A 123 1.98 2.91 24.14
C LYS A 123 0.84 2.17 24.83
N ASP A 124 1.14 0.99 25.36
CA ASP A 124 0.24 0.15 26.14
C ASP A 124 -1.13 -0.07 25.50
N VAL A 125 -1.12 -0.22 24.17
CA VAL A 125 -2.34 -0.41 23.41
C VAL A 125 -3.01 -1.73 23.77
N GLN A 126 -4.28 -1.66 24.17
CA GLN A 126 -5.11 -2.84 24.40
C GLN A 126 -6.37 -2.76 23.53
N LEU A 127 -6.64 -3.83 22.80
CA LEU A 127 -7.88 -4.02 22.05
C LEU A 127 -8.47 -5.38 22.49
N LYS A 128 -9.74 -5.36 22.91
CA LYS A 128 -10.46 -6.56 23.34
C LYS A 128 -11.84 -6.57 22.72
N GLY A 129 -12.40 -7.77 22.52
CA GLY A 129 -13.75 -7.96 22.01
C GLY A 129 -13.82 -8.24 20.51
N SER A 130 -12.70 -8.16 19.75
CA SER A 130 -12.65 -8.60 18.36
C SER A 130 -11.89 -9.94 18.24
N VAL A 131 -12.60 -11.00 17.94
CA VAL A 131 -12.02 -12.33 17.66
C VAL A 131 -11.29 -12.29 16.32
N THR A 132 -11.84 -11.58 15.35
CA THR A 132 -11.24 -11.44 14.03
C THR A 132 -9.88 -10.70 14.12
N ASP A 133 -9.73 -9.74 15.02
CA ASP A 133 -8.43 -9.06 15.22
C ASP A 133 -7.39 -10.01 15.83
N GLN A 134 -7.78 -10.87 16.77
CA GLN A 134 -6.89 -11.89 17.33
C GLN A 134 -6.38 -12.83 16.22
N ILE A 135 -7.28 -13.35 15.39
CA ILE A 135 -6.93 -14.20 14.25
C ILE A 135 -6.02 -13.45 13.27
N PHE A 136 -6.29 -12.18 12.99
CA PHE A 136 -5.45 -11.36 12.11
C PHE A 136 -4.02 -11.25 12.65
N ARG A 137 -3.86 -10.97 13.95
CA ARG A 137 -2.53 -10.87 14.58
C ARG A 137 -1.78 -12.20 14.54
N GLU A 138 -2.46 -13.30 14.79
CA GLU A 138 -1.86 -14.64 14.65
C GLU A 138 -1.38 -14.89 13.22
N LYS A 139 -2.21 -14.56 12.22
CA LYS A 139 -1.84 -14.68 10.81
C LYS A 139 -0.71 -13.74 10.38
N MET A 140 -0.56 -12.61 11.05
CA MET A 140 0.51 -11.63 10.79
C MET A 140 1.76 -11.82 11.66
N ALA A 141 1.76 -12.79 12.60
CA ALA A 141 2.89 -13.03 13.52
C ALA A 141 4.22 -13.34 12.81
N PHE A 142 4.17 -13.85 11.58
CA PHE A 142 5.38 -14.05 10.77
C PHE A 142 6.16 -12.73 10.54
N ARG A 143 5.52 -11.56 10.64
CA ARG A 143 6.18 -10.26 10.44
C ARG A 143 7.23 -9.97 11.49
N GLU A 144 7.02 -10.32 12.73
CA GLU A 144 8.04 -10.14 13.79
C GLU A 144 9.35 -10.84 13.42
N LYS A 145 9.25 -12.06 12.88
CA LYS A 145 10.42 -12.79 12.39
C LYS A 145 11.07 -12.09 11.20
N LEU A 146 10.30 -11.54 10.29
CA LEU A 146 10.82 -10.80 9.13
C LEU A 146 11.48 -9.49 9.57
N ASP A 147 10.87 -8.77 10.51
CA ASP A 147 11.43 -7.53 11.06
C ASP A 147 12.76 -7.80 11.77
N GLN A 148 12.85 -8.90 12.53
CA GLN A 148 14.12 -9.33 13.13
C GLN A 148 15.19 -9.66 12.09
N MET A 149 14.84 -10.34 11.00
CA MET A 149 15.78 -10.61 9.90
C MET A 149 16.33 -9.31 9.28
N PHE A 150 15.50 -8.26 9.17
CA PHE A 150 15.98 -6.96 8.71
C PHE A 150 16.92 -6.28 9.70
N VAL A 151 16.64 -6.38 11.00
CA VAL A 151 17.54 -5.87 12.05
C VAL A 151 18.89 -6.58 11.95
N ASP A 152 18.90 -7.91 11.97
CA ASP A 152 20.10 -8.72 11.88
C ASP A 152 20.92 -8.41 10.62
N TYR A 153 20.26 -8.30 9.46
CA TYR A 153 20.89 -7.91 8.21
C TYR A 153 21.55 -6.52 8.30
N ARG A 154 20.84 -5.53 8.85
CA ARG A 154 21.36 -4.17 8.98
C ARG A 154 22.51 -4.08 9.97
N GLU A 155 22.48 -4.82 11.04
CA GLU A 155 23.55 -4.90 12.02
C GLU A 155 24.80 -5.57 11.42
N ALA A 156 24.63 -6.70 10.74
CA ALA A 156 25.73 -7.42 10.09
C ALA A 156 26.46 -6.58 9.03
N HIS A 157 25.75 -5.66 8.37
CA HIS A 157 26.28 -4.83 7.29
C HIS A 157 26.35 -3.33 7.63
N ALA A 158 26.27 -2.95 8.90
CA ALA A 158 26.16 -1.54 9.33
C ALA A 158 27.32 -0.67 8.82
N GLY A 159 28.53 -1.16 8.80
CA GLY A 159 29.72 -0.45 8.28
C GLY A 159 29.60 -0.13 6.80
N THR A 160 29.23 -1.10 5.98
CA THR A 160 29.05 -0.96 4.54
C THR A 160 27.88 -0.02 4.20
N ILE A 161 26.76 -0.15 4.92
CA ILE A 161 25.58 0.72 4.78
C ILE A 161 25.92 2.17 5.12
N LYS A 162 26.65 2.39 6.22
CA LYS A 162 27.12 3.74 6.60
C LYS A 162 28.04 4.32 5.53
N LYS A 163 29.00 3.57 5.04
CA LYS A 163 29.95 4.00 4.01
C LYS A 163 29.25 4.43 2.73
N ILE A 164 28.28 3.65 2.23
CA ILE A 164 27.55 4.01 1.01
C ILE A 164 26.69 5.26 1.22
N SER A 165 26.11 5.44 2.42
CA SER A 165 25.35 6.65 2.76
C SER A 165 26.23 7.90 2.75
N GLU A 166 27.44 7.82 3.28
CA GLU A 166 28.42 8.91 3.26
C GLU A 166 28.88 9.24 1.84
N LEU A 167 29.18 8.22 1.03
CA LEU A 167 29.58 8.41 -0.37
C LEU A 167 28.47 9.06 -1.20
N ARG A 168 27.21 8.67 -0.98
CA ARG A 168 26.05 9.29 -1.65
C ARG A 168 25.87 10.77 -1.27
N LYS A 169 26.14 11.13 -0.02
CA LYS A 169 26.11 12.55 0.44
C LYS A 169 27.19 13.39 -0.22
N ASN A 170 28.38 12.82 -0.45
CA ASN A 170 29.51 13.52 -1.06
C ASN A 170 29.36 13.67 -2.59
N GLY A 171 28.44 12.92 -3.24
CA GLY A 171 28.04 13.12 -4.64
C GLY A 171 29.05 12.68 -5.70
N ASP A 172 30.22 12.15 -5.34
CA ASP A 172 31.23 11.69 -6.32
C ASP A 172 30.84 10.34 -6.93
N ARG A 173 30.32 10.40 -8.15
CA ARG A 173 29.83 9.21 -8.89
C ARG A 173 30.92 8.16 -9.12
N LYS A 174 32.18 8.59 -9.38
CA LYS A 174 33.28 7.66 -9.63
C LYS A 174 33.59 6.85 -8.36
N VAL A 175 33.74 7.54 -7.23
CA VAL A 175 34.02 6.90 -5.93
C VAL A 175 32.89 5.94 -5.54
N ILE A 176 31.62 6.32 -5.78
CA ILE A 176 30.47 5.43 -5.56
C ILE A 176 30.57 4.20 -6.44
N THR A 177 30.86 4.35 -7.74
CA THR A 177 30.99 3.24 -8.69
C THR A 177 32.12 2.30 -8.31
N ASP A 178 33.28 2.85 -7.92
CA ASP A 178 34.42 2.06 -7.48
C ASP A 178 34.08 1.27 -6.19
N PHE A 179 33.39 1.92 -5.23
CA PHE A 179 32.93 1.24 -4.01
C PHE A 179 31.95 0.10 -4.32
N MET A 180 31.07 0.25 -5.31
CA MET A 180 30.14 -0.80 -5.72
C MET A 180 30.82 -2.04 -6.33
N GLN A 181 32.09 -1.95 -6.69
CA GLN A 181 32.90 -3.10 -7.16
C GLN A 181 33.59 -3.86 -6.01
N THR A 182 33.61 -3.32 -4.79
CA THR A 182 34.23 -3.97 -3.65
C THR A 182 33.46 -5.22 -3.21
N ASP A 183 34.15 -6.15 -2.58
CA ASP A 183 33.54 -7.37 -2.06
C ASP A 183 32.54 -7.06 -0.93
N ASP A 184 32.80 -6.05 -0.10
CA ASP A 184 31.88 -5.61 0.95
C ASP A 184 30.52 -5.19 0.36
N TYR A 185 30.53 -4.41 -0.71
CA TYR A 185 29.29 -4.01 -1.38
C TYR A 185 28.59 -5.20 -2.06
N LYS A 186 29.34 -6.05 -2.74
CA LYS A 186 28.78 -7.25 -3.39
C LYS A 186 28.15 -8.21 -2.36
N ASN A 187 28.80 -8.39 -1.21
CA ASN A 187 28.28 -9.19 -0.11
C ASN A 187 27.01 -8.58 0.48
N LEU A 188 26.97 -7.25 0.67
CA LEU A 188 25.76 -6.54 1.08
C LEU A 188 24.59 -6.80 0.12
N VAL A 189 24.80 -6.62 -1.19
CA VAL A 189 23.76 -6.83 -2.21
C VAL A 189 23.31 -8.29 -2.27
N LYS A 190 24.23 -9.23 -2.10
CA LYS A 190 23.89 -10.65 -2.03
C LYS A 190 23.02 -10.97 -0.82
N ALA A 191 23.43 -10.53 0.36
CA ALA A 191 22.67 -10.74 1.60
C ALA A 191 21.29 -10.07 1.55
N GLU A 192 21.20 -8.86 0.99
CA GLU A 192 19.93 -8.17 0.77
C GLU A 192 18.99 -8.99 -0.12
N ARG A 193 19.50 -9.52 -1.22
CA ARG A 193 18.72 -10.37 -2.14
C ARG A 193 18.21 -11.64 -1.45
N GLU A 194 19.07 -12.33 -0.70
CA GLU A 194 18.71 -13.55 0.01
C GLU A 194 17.67 -13.29 1.11
N ALA A 195 17.78 -12.15 1.82
CA ALA A 195 16.78 -11.72 2.79
C ALA A 195 15.43 -11.44 2.10
N PHE A 196 15.40 -10.68 1.01
CA PHE A 196 14.17 -10.40 0.26
C PHE A 196 13.53 -11.67 -0.29
N GLN A 197 14.27 -12.59 -0.88
CA GLN A 197 13.76 -13.88 -1.36
C GLN A 197 13.13 -14.71 -0.23
N THR A 198 13.74 -14.70 0.95
CA THR A 198 13.18 -15.39 2.13
C THR A 198 11.88 -14.74 2.57
N ILE A 199 11.81 -13.41 2.57
CA ILE A 199 10.62 -12.64 2.93
C ILE A 199 9.49 -12.93 1.94
N GLU A 200 9.76 -12.82 0.63
CA GLU A 200 8.80 -13.12 -0.43
C GLU A 200 8.22 -14.53 -0.26
N LYS A 201 9.09 -15.53 -0.03
CA LYS A 201 8.65 -16.91 0.18
C LYS A 201 7.75 -17.06 1.40
N VAL A 202 8.11 -16.47 2.56
CA VAL A 202 7.30 -16.56 3.78
C VAL A 202 5.93 -15.92 3.58
N ILE A 203 5.88 -14.76 2.92
CA ILE A 203 4.62 -14.08 2.62
C ILE A 203 3.79 -14.90 1.63
N HIS A 204 4.42 -15.39 0.55
CA HIS A 204 3.76 -16.25 -0.44
C HIS A 204 3.10 -17.46 0.23
N ASP A 205 3.86 -18.21 1.04
CA ASP A 205 3.38 -19.42 1.71
C ASP A 205 2.21 -19.08 2.68
N SER A 206 2.31 -17.95 3.40
CA SER A 206 1.24 -17.48 4.29
C SER A 206 -0.03 -17.10 3.53
N VAL A 207 0.09 -16.40 2.41
CA VAL A 207 -1.04 -16.03 1.55
C VAL A 207 -1.70 -17.26 0.96
N ALA A 208 -0.93 -18.19 0.40
CA ALA A 208 -1.41 -19.42 -0.20
C ALA A 208 -2.15 -20.32 0.81
N ALA A 209 -1.62 -20.44 2.02
CA ALA A 209 -2.25 -21.23 3.10
C ALA A 209 -3.59 -20.66 3.60
N ASN A 210 -3.94 -19.43 3.21
CA ASN A 210 -5.19 -18.77 3.59
C ASN A 210 -6.09 -18.45 2.37
N GLY A 211 -5.85 -19.12 1.25
CA GLY A 211 -6.53 -18.85 -0.03
C GLY A 211 -7.98 -19.34 -0.12
N ASP A 212 -8.50 -19.98 0.89
CA ASP A 212 -9.88 -20.49 0.96
C ASP A 212 -10.90 -19.48 1.51
N SER A 213 -10.45 -18.34 2.03
CA SER A 213 -11.26 -17.30 2.65
C SER A 213 -10.72 -15.89 2.38
N PHE A 214 -11.40 -14.85 2.89
CA PHE A 214 -10.98 -13.45 2.72
C PHE A 214 -9.58 -13.14 3.29
N TRP A 215 -9.03 -14.04 4.12
CA TRP A 215 -7.70 -13.85 4.70
C TRP A 215 -6.60 -13.85 3.64
N GLY A 216 -6.64 -14.74 2.65
CA GLY A 216 -5.65 -14.77 1.58
C GLY A 216 -5.55 -13.44 0.84
N PRO A 217 -6.65 -12.91 0.28
CA PRO A 217 -6.67 -11.58 -0.33
C PRO A 217 -6.23 -10.45 0.60
N LEU A 218 -6.65 -10.44 1.87
CA LEU A 218 -6.25 -9.42 2.84
C LEU A 218 -4.75 -9.46 3.13
N LEU A 219 -4.18 -10.65 3.36
CA LEU A 219 -2.75 -10.83 3.59
C LEU A 219 -1.95 -10.38 2.36
N LEU A 220 -2.40 -10.69 1.15
CA LEU A 220 -1.73 -10.26 -0.07
C LEU A 220 -1.78 -8.74 -0.23
N LEU A 221 -2.92 -8.09 0.03
CA LEU A 221 -3.05 -6.62 0.00
C LEU A 221 -2.10 -5.94 0.98
N ASN A 222 -2.04 -6.42 2.22
CA ASN A 222 -1.16 -5.85 3.26
C ASN A 222 0.34 -6.03 2.97
N ASN A 223 0.69 -6.98 2.11
CA ASN A 223 2.08 -7.32 1.81
C ASN A 223 2.45 -7.07 0.34
N ARG A 224 1.62 -6.33 -0.42
CA ARG A 224 1.84 -6.06 -1.85
C ARG A 224 3.23 -5.51 -2.19
N ALA A 225 3.80 -4.70 -1.31
CA ALA A 225 5.12 -4.09 -1.54
C ALA A 225 6.28 -5.10 -1.65
N TYR A 226 6.09 -6.32 -1.17
CA TYR A 226 7.09 -7.39 -1.24
C TYR A 226 7.00 -8.22 -2.52
N PHE A 227 5.91 -8.12 -3.28
CA PHE A 227 5.79 -8.80 -4.58
C PHE A 227 6.37 -7.92 -5.67
N SER A 228 7.07 -8.55 -6.60
CA SER A 228 7.78 -7.85 -7.67
C SER A 228 6.86 -6.98 -8.54
N SER A 229 7.46 -6.02 -9.22
CA SER A 229 6.78 -4.98 -10.00
C SER A 229 5.87 -5.47 -11.14
N ASN A 230 5.94 -6.75 -11.52
CA ASN A 230 5.20 -7.30 -12.67
C ASN A 230 3.88 -7.99 -12.34
N ASP A 231 3.45 -7.96 -11.08
CA ASP A 231 2.19 -8.59 -10.60
C ASP A 231 1.99 -10.08 -10.94
N THR A 232 2.94 -10.75 -11.55
CA THR A 232 2.78 -12.14 -12.01
C THR A 232 2.47 -13.07 -10.85
N GLU A 233 3.30 -13.03 -9.82
CA GLU A 233 3.13 -13.87 -8.62
C GLU A 233 1.84 -13.55 -7.87
N ALA A 234 1.48 -12.26 -7.73
CA ALA A 234 0.23 -11.85 -7.12
C ALA A 234 -0.99 -12.36 -7.90
N LYS A 235 -0.91 -12.39 -9.24
CA LYS A 235 -1.95 -12.97 -10.11
C LYS A 235 -2.05 -14.47 -9.97
N GLU A 236 -0.92 -15.17 -9.86
CA GLU A 236 -0.88 -16.62 -9.64
C GLU A 236 -1.52 -16.98 -8.29
N LEU A 237 -1.16 -16.28 -7.21
CA LEU A 237 -1.78 -16.45 -5.90
C LEU A 237 -3.29 -16.20 -5.96
N PHE A 238 -3.71 -15.09 -6.58
CA PHE A 238 -5.14 -14.78 -6.73
C PHE A 238 -5.90 -15.84 -7.50
N ASN A 239 -5.33 -16.35 -8.59
CA ASN A 239 -5.95 -17.41 -9.38
C ASN A 239 -6.13 -18.71 -8.57
N GLY A 240 -5.21 -18.99 -7.65
CA GLY A 240 -5.26 -20.13 -6.72
C GLY A 240 -6.30 -20.00 -5.60
N PHE A 241 -6.84 -18.80 -5.35
CA PHE A 241 -7.85 -18.60 -4.30
C PHE A 241 -9.17 -19.28 -4.63
N SER A 242 -9.94 -19.66 -3.58
CA SER A 242 -11.30 -20.13 -3.72
C SER A 242 -12.23 -19.05 -4.30
N GLU A 243 -13.38 -19.44 -4.82
CA GLU A 243 -14.37 -18.47 -5.30
C GLU A 243 -14.93 -17.62 -4.15
N GLU A 244 -15.03 -18.17 -2.93
CA GLU A 244 -15.39 -17.40 -1.73
C GLU A 244 -14.37 -16.29 -1.47
N ALA A 245 -13.09 -16.63 -1.44
CA ALA A 245 -12.01 -15.66 -1.24
C ALA A 245 -11.98 -14.57 -2.33
N LYS A 246 -12.12 -14.95 -3.61
CA LYS A 246 -12.15 -14.03 -4.75
C LYS A 246 -13.35 -13.08 -4.70
N ASN A 247 -14.49 -13.54 -4.22
CA ASN A 247 -15.73 -12.76 -4.13
C ASN A 247 -15.84 -11.95 -2.83
N SER A 248 -14.97 -12.17 -1.84
CA SER A 248 -14.90 -11.34 -0.64
C SER A 248 -14.58 -9.89 -0.96
N PHE A 249 -14.82 -8.99 -0.01
CA PHE A 249 -14.46 -7.57 -0.16
C PHE A 249 -12.99 -7.38 -0.55
N TYR A 250 -12.07 -8.06 0.17
CA TYR A 250 -10.64 -7.98 -0.13
C TYR A 250 -10.25 -8.66 -1.43
N GLY A 251 -10.93 -9.75 -1.80
CA GLY A 251 -10.74 -10.38 -3.09
C GLY A 251 -11.09 -9.46 -4.25
N GLN A 252 -12.21 -8.74 -4.15
CA GLN A 252 -12.62 -7.76 -5.16
C GLN A 252 -11.71 -6.53 -5.18
N ALA A 253 -11.26 -6.04 -4.02
CA ALA A 253 -10.28 -4.95 -3.93
C ALA A 253 -8.94 -5.35 -4.56
N LEU A 254 -8.43 -6.53 -4.23
CA LEU A 254 -7.20 -7.08 -4.81
C LEU A 254 -7.32 -7.27 -6.32
N LYS A 255 -8.44 -7.83 -6.80
CA LYS A 255 -8.71 -8.02 -8.23
C LYS A 255 -8.61 -6.73 -9.02
N LYS A 256 -9.18 -5.64 -8.48
CA LYS A 256 -9.09 -4.31 -9.12
C LYS A 256 -7.63 -3.82 -9.24
N GLN A 257 -6.79 -4.13 -8.26
CA GLN A 257 -5.38 -3.72 -8.26
C GLN A 257 -4.51 -4.53 -9.22
N ILE A 258 -4.66 -5.86 -9.23
CA ILE A 258 -3.79 -6.76 -10.00
C ILE A 258 -4.31 -7.08 -11.41
N PHE A 259 -5.62 -6.90 -11.65
CA PHE A 259 -6.25 -7.01 -12.96
C PHE A 259 -6.99 -5.71 -13.30
N PRO A 260 -6.29 -4.59 -13.44
CA PRO A 260 -6.94 -3.34 -13.83
C PRO A 260 -7.66 -3.55 -15.15
N LYS A 261 -8.84 -2.96 -15.29
CA LYS A 261 -9.56 -2.99 -16.57
C LYS A 261 -8.67 -2.41 -17.66
N THR A 262 -8.46 -3.15 -18.73
CA THR A 262 -7.69 -2.59 -19.84
C THR A 262 -8.43 -1.44 -20.49
N LEU A 263 -7.67 -0.41 -20.83
CA LEU A 263 -8.13 0.73 -21.61
C LEU A 263 -7.89 0.53 -23.10
N LYS A 264 -7.18 -0.54 -23.47
CA LYS A 264 -6.87 -0.87 -24.86
C LYS A 264 -8.11 -0.88 -25.74
N GLY A 265 -8.04 -0.18 -26.86
CA GLY A 265 -9.13 -0.01 -27.81
C GLY A 265 -10.14 1.08 -27.42
N LYS A 266 -10.01 1.74 -26.26
CA LYS A 266 -10.84 2.87 -25.86
C LYS A 266 -10.20 4.19 -26.28
N SER A 267 -11.03 5.18 -26.57
CA SER A 267 -10.56 6.55 -26.77
C SER A 267 -10.11 7.15 -25.43
N VAL A 268 -8.99 7.87 -25.44
CA VAL A 268 -8.56 8.68 -24.29
C VAL A 268 -9.62 9.77 -24.05
N PRO A 269 -10.09 9.96 -22.81
CA PRO A 269 -10.98 11.05 -22.47
C PRO A 269 -10.33 12.42 -22.79
N GLU A 270 -11.12 13.36 -23.24
CA GLU A 270 -10.64 14.73 -23.45
C GLU A 270 -10.20 15.34 -22.12
N PHE A 271 -9.14 16.13 -22.17
CA PHE A 271 -8.65 16.93 -21.07
C PHE A 271 -8.36 18.37 -21.48
N SER A 272 -8.30 19.24 -20.51
CA SER A 272 -7.93 20.64 -20.65
C SER A 272 -7.10 20.99 -19.41
N LEU A 273 -5.76 20.82 -19.51
CA LEU A 273 -4.84 20.93 -18.39
C LEU A 273 -3.78 22.00 -18.64
N PRO A 274 -3.39 22.79 -17.61
CA PRO A 274 -2.37 23.82 -17.73
C PRO A 274 -0.97 23.26 -17.69
N ASP A 275 -0.04 23.94 -18.40
CA ASP A 275 1.39 23.81 -18.25
C ASP A 275 1.93 24.72 -17.12
N ARG A 276 3.28 24.74 -16.94
CA ARG A 276 3.95 25.60 -15.95
C ARG A 276 3.75 27.11 -16.15
N ASN A 277 3.32 27.54 -17.33
CA ASN A 277 3.03 28.93 -17.69
C ASN A 277 1.52 29.23 -17.73
N GLU A 278 0.70 28.36 -17.13
CA GLU A 278 -0.76 28.43 -17.11
C GLU A 278 -1.42 28.33 -18.50
N LYS A 279 -0.64 27.97 -19.52
CA LYS A 279 -1.20 27.72 -20.85
C LYS A 279 -1.87 26.36 -20.87
N VAL A 280 -3.14 26.35 -21.22
CA VAL A 280 -3.99 25.16 -21.26
C VAL A 280 -3.80 24.41 -22.56
N TYR A 281 -3.68 23.09 -22.47
CA TYR A 281 -3.55 22.20 -23.61
C TYR A 281 -4.60 21.09 -23.57
N SER A 282 -4.96 20.63 -24.77
CA SER A 282 -5.82 19.46 -24.99
C SER A 282 -5.01 18.30 -25.60
N MET A 283 -5.55 17.07 -25.50
CA MET A 283 -4.97 15.91 -26.19
C MET A 283 -4.81 16.14 -27.68
N LYS A 284 -5.85 16.70 -28.33
CA LYS A 284 -5.87 16.97 -29.79
C LYS A 284 -4.75 17.91 -30.24
N GLU A 285 -4.42 18.93 -29.43
CA GLU A 285 -3.32 19.86 -29.76
C GLU A 285 -1.97 19.18 -29.66
N LEU A 286 -1.75 18.41 -28.59
CA LEU A 286 -0.46 17.77 -28.31
C LEU A 286 -0.20 16.55 -29.19
N SER A 287 -1.22 15.87 -29.67
CA SER A 287 -1.08 14.72 -30.57
C SER A 287 -0.95 15.09 -32.06
N LYS A 288 -1.17 16.37 -32.40
CA LYS A 288 -1.20 16.80 -33.82
C LYS A 288 0.11 16.50 -34.55
N GLY A 289 0.03 15.71 -35.62
CA GLY A 289 1.18 15.31 -36.42
C GLY A 289 2.09 14.27 -35.82
N LYS A 290 1.67 13.65 -34.71
CA LYS A 290 2.40 12.56 -34.07
C LYS A 290 1.83 11.20 -34.47
N LYS A 291 2.66 10.19 -34.62
CA LYS A 291 2.25 8.81 -34.89
C LYS A 291 1.71 8.11 -33.65
N CYS A 292 2.25 8.44 -32.50
CA CYS A 292 1.78 7.96 -31.20
C CYS A 292 2.13 8.95 -30.08
N VAL A 293 1.38 8.86 -28.99
CA VAL A 293 1.56 9.68 -27.79
C VAL A 293 1.67 8.76 -26.59
N LEU A 294 2.67 8.98 -25.75
CA LEU A 294 2.80 8.36 -24.43
C LEU A 294 2.34 9.35 -23.37
N ILE A 295 1.26 9.04 -22.68
CA ILE A 295 0.81 9.79 -21.51
C ILE A 295 1.48 9.14 -20.29
N ASP A 296 2.24 9.94 -19.54
CA ASP A 296 2.95 9.55 -18.32
C ASP A 296 2.32 10.25 -17.11
N PHE A 297 1.59 9.50 -16.28
CA PHE A 297 1.08 10.03 -15.02
C PHE A 297 2.12 9.86 -13.92
N TRP A 298 2.46 10.97 -13.27
CA TRP A 298 3.51 11.01 -12.27
C TRP A 298 3.21 12.01 -11.13
N ALA A 299 4.13 12.15 -10.17
CA ALA A 299 4.11 13.21 -9.17
C ALA A 299 5.51 13.48 -8.64
N SER A 300 5.73 14.67 -8.07
CA SER A 300 7.00 15.10 -7.48
C SER A 300 7.50 14.15 -6.37
N TRP A 301 6.59 13.65 -5.57
CA TRP A 301 6.82 12.71 -4.47
C TRP A 301 6.93 11.24 -4.89
N CYS A 302 6.64 10.92 -6.15
CA CYS A 302 6.66 9.54 -6.66
C CYS A 302 8.09 9.09 -7.01
N GLY A 303 8.77 8.47 -6.08
CA GLY A 303 10.14 7.96 -6.28
C GLY A 303 10.28 7.00 -7.46
N PRO A 304 9.41 5.99 -7.65
CA PRO A 304 9.43 5.12 -8.81
C PRO A 304 9.23 5.85 -10.14
N CYS A 305 8.36 6.89 -10.18
CA CYS A 305 8.16 7.72 -11.39
C CYS A 305 9.46 8.44 -11.77
N ARG A 306 10.10 9.08 -10.79
CA ARG A 306 11.38 9.78 -11.00
C ARG A 306 12.50 8.85 -11.46
N LYS A 307 12.50 7.59 -11.00
CA LYS A 307 13.46 6.57 -11.47
C LYS A 307 13.29 6.19 -12.94
N SER A 308 12.09 6.29 -13.51
CA SER A 308 11.84 5.98 -14.93
C SER A 308 12.20 7.14 -15.87
N ILE A 309 12.32 8.38 -15.38
CA ILE A 309 12.60 9.56 -16.20
C ILE A 309 13.87 9.43 -17.06
N PRO A 310 15.02 8.95 -16.58
CA PRO A 310 16.20 8.79 -17.44
C PRO A 310 15.96 7.86 -18.64
N PHE A 311 15.18 6.80 -18.46
CA PHE A 311 14.79 5.90 -19.54
C PHE A 311 13.86 6.61 -20.54
N LEU A 312 12.85 7.34 -20.05
CA LEU A 312 11.93 8.12 -20.89
C LEU A 312 12.65 9.19 -21.71
N LYS A 313 13.60 9.91 -21.10
CA LYS A 313 14.42 10.92 -21.81
C LYS A 313 15.20 10.31 -22.95
N LYS A 314 15.86 9.18 -22.71
CA LYS A 314 16.61 8.48 -23.77
C LYS A 314 15.67 8.00 -24.87
N MET A 315 14.54 7.40 -24.52
CA MET A 315 13.55 6.93 -25.48
C MET A 315 12.96 8.10 -26.32
N TYR A 316 12.66 9.22 -25.69
CA TYR A 316 12.18 10.42 -26.36
C TYR A 316 13.20 10.96 -27.36
N GLN A 317 14.45 11.10 -26.94
CA GLN A 317 15.56 11.54 -27.80
C GLN A 317 15.73 10.62 -29.03
N ASP A 318 15.55 9.30 -28.86
CA ASP A 318 15.68 8.33 -29.94
C ASP A 318 14.49 8.39 -30.94
N LEU A 319 13.28 8.77 -30.50
CA LEU A 319 12.02 8.54 -31.23
C LEU A 319 11.18 9.78 -31.53
N VAL A 320 11.49 10.95 -30.97
CA VAL A 320 10.70 12.19 -31.14
C VAL A 320 10.61 12.61 -32.62
N ASP A 321 11.70 12.56 -33.36
CA ASP A 321 11.74 12.89 -34.79
C ASP A 321 11.09 11.81 -35.68
N GLN A 322 10.82 10.64 -35.12
CA GLN A 322 10.14 9.54 -35.78
C GLN A 322 8.63 9.56 -35.57
N GLY A 323 8.11 10.47 -34.73
CA GLY A 323 6.68 10.69 -34.50
C GLY A 323 6.17 10.32 -33.11
N LEU A 324 7.05 10.08 -32.13
CA LEU A 324 6.66 9.96 -30.72
C LEU A 324 6.44 11.35 -30.12
N GLU A 325 5.38 11.48 -29.30
CA GLU A 325 5.26 12.53 -28.30
C GLU A 325 5.15 11.90 -26.91
N ILE A 326 5.71 12.54 -25.89
CA ILE A 326 5.45 12.21 -24.49
C ILE A 326 4.70 13.42 -23.86
N ILE A 327 3.71 13.13 -23.03
CA ILE A 327 2.98 14.12 -22.24
C ILE A 327 3.02 13.65 -20.80
N SER A 328 3.77 14.35 -19.94
CA SER A 328 3.73 14.04 -18.50
C SER A 328 2.63 14.83 -17.83
N ILE A 329 1.73 14.15 -17.11
CA ILE A 329 0.63 14.74 -16.38
C ILE A 329 0.85 14.47 -14.88
N SER A 330 1.13 15.54 -14.15
CA SER A 330 1.31 15.44 -12.70
C SER A 330 -0.03 15.40 -11.97
N ILE A 331 -0.10 14.53 -10.96
CA ILE A 331 -1.21 14.49 -10.00
C ILE A 331 -0.86 15.14 -8.65
N ASP A 332 0.14 16.03 -8.63
CA ASP A 332 0.47 16.81 -7.45
C ASP A 332 -0.68 17.75 -7.06
N LYS A 333 -0.98 17.79 -5.77
CA LYS A 333 -1.93 18.78 -5.21
C LYS A 333 -1.28 20.16 -5.03
N SER A 334 0.05 20.20 -4.95
CA SER A 334 0.86 21.40 -4.77
C SER A 334 1.53 21.78 -6.09
N ASN A 335 1.10 22.88 -6.67
CA ASN A 335 1.73 23.45 -7.88
C ASN A 335 3.22 23.80 -7.61
N ALA A 336 3.55 24.27 -6.41
CA ALA A 336 4.93 24.64 -6.04
C ALA A 336 5.87 23.41 -6.03
N ASP A 337 5.41 22.26 -5.50
CA ASP A 337 6.20 21.04 -5.46
C ASP A 337 6.41 20.46 -6.86
N TRP A 338 5.36 20.52 -7.70
CA TRP A 338 5.45 20.13 -9.10
C TRP A 338 6.44 21.00 -9.88
N LEU A 339 6.38 22.35 -9.75
CA LEU A 339 7.30 23.27 -10.43
C LEU A 339 8.75 23.02 -10.03
N LYS A 340 8.98 22.79 -8.73
CA LYS A 340 10.31 22.43 -8.23
C LYS A 340 10.80 21.12 -8.85
N ALA A 341 9.96 20.10 -8.92
CA ALA A 341 10.32 18.82 -9.53
C ALA A 341 10.59 18.96 -11.04
N LEU A 342 9.85 19.79 -11.78
CA LEU A 342 10.14 20.09 -13.19
C LEU A 342 11.50 20.74 -13.37
N ASP A 343 11.88 21.67 -12.48
CA ASP A 343 13.20 22.32 -12.51
C ASP A 343 14.34 21.34 -12.20
N GLU A 344 14.10 20.36 -11.35
CA GLU A 344 15.06 19.29 -11.05
C GLU A 344 15.18 18.29 -12.21
N GLU A 345 14.06 17.86 -12.76
CA GLU A 345 14.03 16.80 -13.77
C GLU A 345 14.28 17.31 -15.19
N GLN A 346 14.03 18.57 -15.55
CA GLN A 346 14.27 19.14 -16.88
C GLN A 346 13.69 18.27 -18.00
N LEU A 347 12.39 18.00 -17.96
CA LEU A 347 11.71 17.16 -18.95
C LEU A 347 11.63 17.88 -20.32
N PRO A 348 12.04 17.25 -21.44
CA PRO A 348 12.10 17.91 -22.76
C PRO A 348 10.78 17.87 -23.55
N TRP A 349 9.68 17.45 -22.96
CA TRP A 349 8.36 17.30 -23.54
C TRP A 349 7.29 18.06 -22.75
N PRO A 350 6.04 18.18 -23.27
CA PRO A 350 4.95 18.82 -22.55
C PRO A 350 4.68 18.23 -21.17
N CYS A 351 4.64 19.11 -20.15
CA CYS A 351 4.35 18.75 -18.78
C CYS A 351 3.16 19.54 -18.27
N LEU A 352 2.10 18.84 -17.88
CA LEU A 352 0.82 19.39 -17.43
C LEU A 352 0.57 19.00 -15.99
N ILE A 353 -0.38 19.69 -15.33
CA ILE A 353 -0.79 19.36 -13.97
C ILE A 353 -2.31 19.17 -13.88
N ASP A 354 -2.72 18.13 -13.14
CA ASP A 354 -4.12 17.78 -12.82
C ASP A 354 -4.30 17.81 -11.29
N THR A 355 -4.30 19.02 -10.70
CA THR A 355 -4.34 19.22 -9.24
C THR A 355 -5.56 18.61 -8.57
N GLU A 356 -6.68 18.53 -9.27
CA GLU A 356 -7.94 17.97 -8.79
C GLU A 356 -8.07 16.47 -9.09
N ASN A 357 -7.10 15.88 -9.78
CA ASN A 357 -7.11 14.48 -10.25
C ASN A 357 -8.32 14.10 -11.13
N VAL A 358 -9.02 15.07 -11.70
CA VAL A 358 -10.25 14.85 -12.50
C VAL A 358 -9.97 14.02 -13.75
N PHE A 359 -8.83 14.25 -14.38
CA PHE A 359 -8.45 13.48 -15.56
C PHE A 359 -7.87 12.11 -15.17
N ALA A 360 -7.00 12.06 -14.14
CA ALA A 360 -6.42 10.80 -13.66
C ALA A 360 -7.49 9.82 -13.15
N GLU A 361 -8.54 10.29 -12.49
CA GLU A 361 -9.66 9.47 -12.03
C GLU A 361 -10.41 8.75 -13.17
N LYS A 362 -10.44 9.32 -14.39
CA LYS A 362 -11.04 8.67 -15.56
C LYS A 362 -10.35 7.37 -15.97
N PHE A 363 -9.17 7.11 -15.43
CA PHE A 363 -8.39 5.89 -15.65
C PHE A 363 -8.51 4.89 -14.48
N ASP A 364 -9.66 4.83 -13.81
CA ASP A 364 -9.99 3.89 -12.71
C ASP A 364 -9.08 4.02 -11.48
N GLY A 365 -8.55 5.22 -11.18
CA GLY A 365 -7.73 5.48 -9.98
C GLY A 365 -6.46 4.63 -9.90
N ARG A 366 -5.82 4.33 -11.02
CA ARG A 366 -4.61 3.50 -11.09
C ARG A 366 -3.45 4.16 -10.37
N ALA A 367 -2.61 3.34 -9.73
CA ALA A 367 -1.40 3.82 -9.08
C ALA A 367 -0.36 4.35 -10.09
N ILE A 368 0.36 5.39 -9.72
CA ILE A 368 1.50 5.92 -10.48
C ILE A 368 2.82 5.19 -10.11
N PRO A 369 3.80 5.10 -11.06
CA PRO A 369 3.76 5.56 -12.44
C PRO A 369 2.76 4.80 -13.30
N MET A 370 2.02 5.51 -14.16
CA MET A 370 1.07 4.93 -15.11
C MET A 370 1.37 5.45 -16.52
N PHE A 371 1.58 4.53 -17.44
CA PHE A 371 1.85 4.83 -18.85
C PHE A 371 0.69 4.40 -19.72
N ILE A 372 0.16 5.34 -20.52
CA ILE A 372 -0.90 5.09 -21.50
C ILE A 372 -0.35 5.41 -22.87
N LEU A 373 -0.18 4.39 -23.71
CA LEU A 373 0.27 4.56 -25.10
C LEU A 373 -0.96 4.70 -26.01
N VAL A 374 -0.99 5.79 -26.77
CA VAL A 374 -2.12 6.19 -27.60
C VAL A 374 -1.67 6.29 -29.05
N ASP A 375 -2.50 5.89 -29.99
CA ASP A 375 -2.24 6.08 -31.42
C ASP A 375 -2.59 7.50 -31.90
N GLU A 376 -2.40 7.78 -33.17
CA GLU A 376 -2.69 9.07 -33.82
C GLU A 376 -4.17 9.47 -33.75
N ASN A 377 -5.08 8.49 -33.53
CA ASN A 377 -6.53 8.72 -33.45
C ASN A 377 -7.00 8.91 -32.00
N GLY A 378 -6.10 8.92 -31.03
CA GLY A 378 -6.44 9.02 -29.61
C GLY A 378 -6.96 7.71 -29.01
N ILE A 379 -6.72 6.57 -29.66
CA ILE A 379 -7.10 5.25 -29.16
C ILE A 379 -5.97 4.64 -28.35
N VAL A 380 -6.27 4.14 -27.17
CA VAL A 380 -5.30 3.46 -26.31
C VAL A 380 -4.85 2.16 -26.94
N VAL A 381 -3.57 2.04 -27.23
CA VAL A 381 -2.93 0.85 -27.78
C VAL A 381 -2.42 -0.08 -26.68
N GLU A 382 -1.84 0.52 -25.62
CA GLU A 382 -1.35 -0.20 -24.44
C GLU A 382 -1.43 0.70 -23.21
N ASP A 383 -1.63 0.07 -22.05
CA ASP A 383 -1.82 0.77 -20.78
C ASP A 383 -1.11 0.13 -19.57
N ASN A 384 -0.21 -0.85 -19.81
CA ASN A 384 0.50 -1.58 -18.76
C ASN A 384 1.96 -1.88 -19.08
N LEU A 385 2.50 -1.38 -20.20
CA LEU A 385 3.89 -1.66 -20.58
C LEU A 385 4.86 -0.71 -19.88
N ARG A 386 6.06 -1.21 -19.58
CA ARG A 386 7.14 -0.45 -18.95
C ARG A 386 8.47 -0.80 -19.63
N ASP A 387 9.47 0.05 -19.39
CA ASP A 387 10.86 -0.19 -19.78
C ASP A 387 10.99 -0.62 -21.26
N GLN A 388 11.79 -1.64 -21.52
CA GLN A 388 12.07 -2.08 -22.89
C GLN A 388 10.83 -2.59 -23.64
N ALA A 389 9.85 -3.19 -22.93
CA ALA A 389 8.60 -3.63 -23.57
C ALA A 389 7.78 -2.44 -24.11
N LEU A 390 7.74 -1.33 -23.37
CA LEU A 390 7.11 -0.08 -23.81
C LEU A 390 7.83 0.49 -25.03
N LYS A 391 9.17 0.59 -25.01
CA LYS A 391 9.97 1.09 -26.14
C LYS A 391 9.73 0.25 -27.38
N ASN A 392 9.78 -1.08 -27.28
CA ASN A 392 9.55 -1.98 -28.41
C ASN A 392 8.15 -1.78 -29.03
N LYS A 393 7.13 -1.56 -28.19
CA LYS A 393 5.76 -1.33 -28.68
C LYS A 393 5.61 0.02 -29.39
N ILE A 394 6.27 1.07 -28.89
CA ILE A 394 6.30 2.38 -29.55
C ILE A 394 7.02 2.27 -30.92
N GLU A 395 8.18 1.62 -30.99
CA GLU A 395 8.91 1.40 -32.23
C GLU A 395 8.11 0.58 -33.25
N GLU A 396 7.33 -0.41 -32.79
CA GLU A 396 6.41 -1.18 -33.64
C GLU A 396 5.35 -0.27 -34.25
N LEU A 397 4.70 0.60 -33.44
CA LEU A 397 3.67 1.53 -33.91
C LEU A 397 4.24 2.54 -34.90
N ILE A 398 5.42 3.07 -34.64
CA ILE A 398 6.08 4.05 -35.52
C ILE A 398 6.43 3.44 -36.87
N ARG A 399 6.89 2.18 -36.90
CA ARG A 399 7.26 1.47 -38.14
C ARG A 399 6.06 1.08 -39.01
N ASN A 400 4.95 0.78 -38.38
CA ASN A 400 3.73 0.31 -39.09
C ASN A 400 2.89 1.47 -39.69
N LYS A 401 3.37 2.69 -39.57
CA LYS A 401 2.77 3.93 -40.06
C LYS A 401 3.78 4.77 -40.87
#